data_fb0b6aba93c5ddd773c9c6ce00d17b62
#
_entry.id   fb0b6aba93c5ddd773c9c6ce00d17b62
#
_cell.length_a   1.000
_cell.length_b   1.000
_cell.length_c   1.000
_cell.angle_alpha   90.00
_cell.angle_beta   90.00
_cell.angle_gamma   90.00
#
_symmetry.space_group_name_H-M   'P 1'
#
loop_
_entity.id
_entity.type
_entity.pdbx_description
1 polymer ?
#
loop_
_entity_poly.entity_id
_entity_poly.type
_entity_poly.pdbx_seq_one_letter_code
_entity_poly.pdbx_strand_id
1 'polypeptide(L)'
;MIKADGTKDKSKLGANAILAVSIACCRAARIALDIPLYKFLGGISGNRLPVPMMNIINGGCHALSSGLDVQEFMIMPVGAPSFKECLRWCSEVFHA
;
A
#
# COMPACT_ATOMS: atom_id res chain seq x y z
N MET A 1 20.64 6.81 3.05
CA MET A 1 20.21 5.65 3.85
C MET A 1 20.86 4.34 3.36
N ILE A 2 20.67 3.92 2.11
CA ILE A 2 21.22 2.66 1.58
C ILE A 2 22.74 2.56 1.74
N LYS A 3 23.50 3.62 1.39
CA LYS A 3 24.95 3.69 1.64
C LYS A 3 25.33 3.61 3.12
N ALA A 4 24.51 4.19 4.00
CA ALA A 4 24.77 4.18 5.45
C ALA A 4 24.47 2.79 6.06
N ASP A 5 23.49 2.08 5.53
CA ASP A 5 23.21 0.69 5.90
C ASP A 5 24.36 -0.22 5.46
N GLY A 6 24.76 -0.15 4.21
CA GLY A 6 25.89 -0.88 3.63
C GLY A 6 25.65 -2.38 3.44
N THR A 7 24.49 -2.93 3.83
CA THR A 7 24.13 -4.32 3.65
C THR A 7 23.26 -4.54 2.42
N LYS A 8 23.32 -5.74 1.82
CA LYS A 8 22.53 -6.09 0.66
C LYS A 8 21.02 -6.15 0.97
N ASP A 9 20.68 -6.63 2.13
CA ASP A 9 19.31 -6.86 2.63
C ASP A 9 18.78 -5.74 3.55
N LYS A 10 19.58 -4.69 3.77
CA LYS A 10 19.24 -3.56 4.65
C LYS A 10 19.03 -3.95 6.11
N SER A 11 19.75 -4.99 6.56
CA SER A 11 19.59 -5.55 7.92
C SER A 11 20.17 -4.68 9.03
N LYS A 12 21.12 -3.77 8.73
CA LYS A 12 21.76 -2.91 9.73
C LYS A 12 20.83 -1.80 10.25
N LEU A 13 20.17 -1.07 9.37
CA LEU A 13 19.23 0.00 9.72
C LEU A 13 17.78 -0.49 9.75
N GLY A 14 17.49 -1.53 8.98
CA GLY A 14 16.16 -2.06 8.80
C GLY A 14 15.34 -1.32 7.72
N ALA A 15 14.52 -2.07 7.00
CA ALA A 15 13.73 -1.54 5.89
C ALA A 15 12.74 -0.46 6.35
N ASN A 16 12.13 -0.61 7.53
CA ASN A 16 11.14 0.33 8.06
C ASN A 16 11.76 1.70 8.34
N ALA A 17 12.97 1.77 8.90
CA ALA A 17 13.67 3.03 9.14
C ALA A 17 14.03 3.73 7.82
N ILE A 18 14.50 2.98 6.83
CA ILE A 18 14.81 3.49 5.49
C ILE A 18 13.55 4.04 4.82
N LEU A 19 12.45 3.30 4.89
CA LEU A 19 11.16 3.72 4.33
C LEU A 19 10.61 4.97 5.02
N ALA A 20 10.68 5.04 6.35
CA ALA A 20 10.21 6.19 7.12
C ALA A 20 10.91 7.49 6.70
N VAL A 21 12.23 7.46 6.54
CA VAL A 21 13.00 8.63 6.06
C VAL A 21 12.61 8.97 4.62
N SER A 22 12.44 7.98 3.75
CA SER A 22 12.02 8.20 2.36
C SER A 22 10.66 8.89 2.28
N ILE A 23 9.69 8.43 3.07
CA ILE A 23 8.35 9.05 3.15
C ILE A 23 8.43 10.47 3.70
N ALA A 24 9.22 10.69 4.75
CA ALA A 24 9.40 12.03 5.33
C ALA A 24 9.99 13.01 4.30
N CYS A 25 11.00 12.60 3.55
CA CYS A 25 11.59 13.41 2.47
C CYS A 25 10.56 13.75 1.37
N CYS A 26 9.77 12.77 0.92
CA CYS A 26 8.71 13.03 -0.07
C CYS A 26 7.67 14.01 0.45
N ARG A 27 7.27 13.88 1.72
CA ARG A 27 6.29 14.79 2.34
C ARG A 27 6.86 16.21 2.49
N ALA A 28 8.10 16.35 2.89
CA ALA A 28 8.76 17.65 2.98
C ALA A 28 8.89 18.32 1.60
N ALA A 29 9.33 17.56 0.60
CA ALA A 29 9.47 18.06 -0.77
C ALA A 29 8.13 18.54 -1.37
N ARG A 30 7.05 17.77 -1.18
CA ARG A 30 5.73 18.17 -1.68
C ARG A 30 5.22 19.45 -1.01
N ILE A 31 5.55 19.67 0.30
CA ILE A 31 5.20 20.91 1.02
C ILE A 31 5.99 22.09 0.46
N ALA A 32 7.30 21.92 0.27
CA ALA A 32 8.15 22.97 -0.29
C ALA A 32 7.74 23.39 -1.70
N LEU A 33 7.16 22.48 -2.49
CA LEU A 33 6.68 22.74 -3.84
C LEU A 33 5.20 23.17 -3.90
N ASP A 34 4.51 23.17 -2.77
CA ASP A 34 3.08 23.45 -2.65
C ASP A 34 2.20 22.62 -3.62
N ILE A 35 2.49 21.32 -3.72
CA ILE A 35 1.73 20.39 -4.56
C ILE A 35 1.24 19.18 -3.75
N PRO A 36 0.13 18.54 -4.13
CA PRO A 36 -0.33 17.31 -3.49
C PRO A 36 0.68 16.17 -3.66
N LEU A 37 0.80 15.30 -2.63
CA LEU A 37 1.77 14.20 -2.64
C LEU A 37 1.60 13.27 -3.86
N TYR A 38 0.38 12.96 -4.25
CA TYR A 38 0.13 12.11 -5.41
C TYR A 38 0.63 12.76 -6.72
N LYS A 39 0.60 14.08 -6.82
CA LYS A 39 1.17 14.83 -7.95
C LYS A 39 2.69 14.80 -7.92
N PHE A 40 3.29 14.96 -6.74
CA PHE A 40 4.74 14.88 -6.56
C PHE A 40 5.29 13.51 -6.98
N LEU A 41 4.63 12.42 -6.58
CA LEU A 41 5.05 11.06 -6.88
C LEU A 41 4.65 10.60 -8.29
N GLY A 42 3.44 10.92 -8.72
CA GLY A 42 2.86 10.42 -9.97
C GLY A 42 3.06 11.36 -11.17
N GLY A 43 3.57 12.57 -10.95
CA GLY A 43 3.73 13.56 -12.01
C GLY A 43 2.41 13.94 -12.67
N ILE A 44 2.49 14.32 -13.95
CA ILE A 44 1.33 14.76 -14.73
C ILE A 44 0.27 13.66 -14.86
N SER A 45 0.69 12.42 -14.98
CA SER A 45 -0.20 11.25 -15.17
C SER A 45 -0.76 10.68 -13.87
N GLY A 46 -0.30 11.16 -12.71
CA GLY A 46 -0.73 10.69 -11.39
C GLY A 46 -2.11 11.22 -10.98
N ASN A 47 -3.16 10.81 -11.67
CA ASN A 47 -4.53 11.30 -11.46
C ASN A 47 -5.60 10.19 -11.47
N ARG A 48 -5.18 8.92 -11.48
CA ARG A 48 -6.08 7.76 -11.44
C ARG A 48 -5.95 7.00 -10.12
N LEU A 49 -7.07 6.73 -9.47
CA LEU A 49 -7.13 5.78 -8.38
C LEU A 49 -7.08 4.35 -8.96
N PRO A 50 -6.30 3.44 -8.36
CA PRO A 50 -6.30 2.04 -8.76
C PRO A 50 -7.61 1.36 -8.35
N VAL A 51 -7.93 0.22 -8.98
CA VAL A 51 -8.96 -0.66 -8.45
C VAL A 51 -8.50 -1.16 -7.07
N PRO A 52 -9.31 -0.98 -6.01
CA PRO A 52 -8.90 -1.39 -4.67
C PRO A 52 -8.80 -2.93 -4.59
N MET A 53 -7.81 -3.39 -3.87
CA MET A 53 -7.72 -4.78 -3.42
C MET A 53 -8.05 -4.82 -1.93
N MET A 54 -8.95 -5.71 -1.53
CA MET A 54 -9.30 -5.89 -0.14
C MET A 54 -9.02 -7.34 0.29
N ASN A 55 -8.27 -7.49 1.36
CA ASN A 55 -8.05 -8.78 1.98
C ASN A 55 -9.31 -9.21 2.73
N ILE A 56 -9.82 -10.40 2.43
CA ILE A 56 -11.04 -10.95 3.03
C ILE A 56 -10.69 -12.06 4.02
N ILE A 57 -9.80 -12.98 3.62
CA ILE A 57 -9.43 -14.13 4.45
C ILE A 57 -7.91 -14.16 4.60
N ASN A 58 -7.46 -14.31 5.84
CA ASN A 58 -6.05 -14.46 6.18
C ASN A 58 -5.74 -15.90 6.61
N GLY A 59 -4.58 -16.39 6.23
CA GLY A 59 -4.06 -17.69 6.62
C GLY A 59 -2.53 -17.69 6.69
N GLY A 60 -1.91 -18.85 6.61
CA GLY A 60 -0.47 -19.01 6.69
C GLY A 60 0.13 -18.36 7.93
N CYS A 61 1.25 -17.67 7.80
CA CYS A 61 1.92 -17.00 8.91
C CYS A 61 1.19 -15.75 9.46
N HIS A 62 0.22 -15.19 8.72
CA HIS A 62 -0.56 -14.04 9.17
C HIS A 62 -1.72 -14.42 10.10
N ALA A 63 -2.19 -15.65 10.05
CA ALA A 63 -3.29 -16.13 10.88
C ALA A 63 -3.13 -17.63 11.18
N LEU A 64 -2.20 -17.95 12.05
CA LEU A 64 -1.85 -19.35 12.40
C LEU A 64 -3.05 -20.15 12.93
N SER A 65 -4.04 -19.49 13.51
CA SER A 65 -5.27 -20.12 14.03
C SER A 65 -6.32 -20.42 12.96
N SER A 66 -6.16 -19.93 11.73
CA SER A 66 -7.17 -20.11 10.67
C SER A 66 -7.22 -21.53 10.08
N GLY A 67 -6.12 -22.28 10.21
CA GLY A 67 -5.98 -23.60 9.58
C GLY A 67 -5.82 -23.56 8.05
N LEU A 68 -5.63 -22.37 7.46
CA LEU A 68 -5.43 -22.19 6.04
C LEU A 68 -3.94 -22.04 5.73
N ASP A 69 -3.46 -22.78 4.73
CA ASP A 69 -2.07 -22.71 4.27
C ASP A 69 -1.80 -21.49 3.38
N VAL A 70 -2.82 -20.98 2.69
CA VAL A 70 -2.72 -19.79 1.84
C VAL A 70 -2.75 -18.53 2.71
N GLN A 71 -1.78 -17.64 2.48
CA GLN A 71 -1.53 -16.47 3.32
C GLN A 71 -2.68 -15.45 3.27
N GLU A 72 -3.20 -15.17 2.07
CA GLU A 72 -4.22 -14.14 1.88
C GLU A 72 -5.14 -14.49 0.70
N PHE A 73 -6.43 -14.19 0.86
CA PHE A 73 -7.41 -14.16 -0.23
C PHE A 73 -7.96 -12.75 -0.36
N MET A 74 -7.72 -12.13 -1.49
CA MET A 74 -8.14 -10.78 -1.79
C MET A 74 -9.23 -10.74 -2.84
N ILE A 75 -10.11 -9.76 -2.74
CA ILE A 75 -11.06 -9.40 -3.79
C ILE A 75 -10.61 -8.13 -4.51
N MET A 76 -11.01 -8.00 -5.75
CA MET A 76 -10.70 -6.88 -6.62
C MET A 76 -11.92 -6.57 -7.50
N PRO A 77 -12.76 -5.59 -7.13
CA PRO A 77 -14.03 -5.34 -7.81
C PRO A 77 -13.84 -4.62 -9.14
N VAL A 78 -13.40 -5.37 -10.15
CA VAL A 78 -13.19 -4.87 -11.52
C VAL A 78 -14.53 -4.59 -12.18
N GLY A 79 -14.64 -3.45 -12.87
CA GLY A 79 -15.86 -3.06 -13.60
C GLY A 79 -16.84 -2.19 -12.83
N ALA A 80 -16.57 -1.87 -11.59
CA ALA A 80 -17.36 -0.86 -10.88
C ALA A 80 -17.21 0.53 -11.52
N PRO A 81 -18.29 1.33 -11.58
CA PRO A 81 -18.28 2.60 -12.31
C PRO A 81 -17.46 3.71 -11.65
N SER A 82 -17.07 3.54 -10.38
CA SER A 82 -16.26 4.49 -9.64
C SER A 82 -15.50 3.82 -8.50
N PHE A 83 -14.44 4.48 -8.00
CA PHE A 83 -13.70 4.02 -6.81
C PHE A 83 -14.61 3.91 -5.57
N LYS A 84 -15.57 4.82 -5.41
CA LYS A 84 -16.58 4.76 -4.34
C LYS A 84 -17.38 3.46 -4.40
N GLU A 85 -17.85 3.08 -5.59
CA GLU A 85 -18.58 1.83 -5.79
C GLU A 85 -17.69 0.60 -5.58
N CYS A 86 -16.43 0.65 -6.01
CA CYS A 86 -15.46 -0.39 -5.67
C CYS A 86 -15.37 -0.62 -4.16
N LEU A 87 -15.21 0.44 -3.38
CA LEU A 87 -15.12 0.35 -1.92
C LEU A 87 -16.44 -0.15 -1.30
N ARG A 88 -17.59 0.27 -1.83
CA ARG A 88 -18.89 -0.22 -1.37
C ARG A 88 -18.99 -1.74 -1.58
N TRP A 89 -18.66 -2.23 -2.77
CA TRP A 89 -18.67 -3.67 -3.07
C TRP A 89 -17.69 -4.45 -2.18
N CYS A 90 -16.48 -3.91 -1.97
CA CYS A 90 -15.53 -4.52 -1.03
C CYS A 90 -16.12 -4.65 0.38
N SER A 91 -16.78 -3.59 0.88
CA SER A 91 -17.39 -3.59 2.20
C SER A 91 -18.55 -4.60 2.30
N GLU A 92 -19.38 -4.69 1.28
CA GLU A 92 -20.49 -5.65 1.24
C GLU A 92 -19.98 -7.11 1.30
N VAL A 93 -18.97 -7.42 0.49
CA VAL A 93 -18.38 -8.78 0.50
C VAL A 93 -17.68 -9.09 1.81
N PHE A 94 -17.05 -8.09 2.44
CA PHE A 94 -16.39 -8.28 3.73
C PHE A 94 -17.36 -8.59 4.87
N HIS A 95 -18.58 -8.08 4.79
CA HIS A 95 -19.61 -8.26 5.83
C HIS A 95 -20.62 -9.39 5.53
N ALA A 96 -20.50 -10.04 4.38
CA ALA A 96 -21.33 -11.19 4.01
C ALA A 96 -20.83 -12.49 4.65
#